data_459b455ea292e344c02f6ceb9dde26c0
#
_entry.id   459b455ea292e344c02f6ceb9dde26c0
#
_cell.length_a   1.000
_cell.length_b   1.000
_cell.length_c   1.000
_cell.angle_alpha   90.00
_cell.angle_beta   90.00
_cell.angle_gamma   90.00
#
_symmetry.space_group_name_H-M   'P 1'
#
loop_
_entity.id
_entity.type
_entity.pdbx_description
1 polymer ?
#
loop_
_entity_poly.entity_id
_entity_poly.type
_entity_poly.pdbx_seq_one_letter_code
_entity_poly.pdbx_strand_id
1 'polypeptide(L)'
;MKTIDKIVSFLKVPYKAEKYTDIKLKDFALLLFLTLLIVVPYALILDWAGMDQFDHKMLELLEENKWLVAVLAIFLAPLLEEPIFRLHLDLKKSSIGWGLGLSLLMISEVWYPVALLWVYLIFLYIRVGQGRNPDLKFVVYCSAALFAMIHMVNFTGFDYGEYFYLVPLLVAGQFVVGLVLSYIRLNHGMLWAIIFHGVYNAMLIIPAIYFYEP
;
A
#
# COMPACT_ATOMS: atom_id res chain seq x y z
N MET A 1 5.87 -26.10 2.38
CA MET A 1 6.43 -24.94 1.62
C MET A 1 6.95 -23.92 2.60
N LYS A 2 8.16 -23.42 2.38
CA LYS A 2 8.71 -22.28 3.16
C LYS A 2 7.91 -21.00 2.87
N THR A 3 7.90 -20.04 3.76
CA THR A 3 7.16 -18.77 3.59
C THR A 3 7.56 -18.03 2.32
N ILE A 4 8.85 -18.05 2.00
CA ILE A 4 9.38 -17.45 0.75
C ILE A 4 8.76 -18.11 -0.48
N ASP A 5 8.67 -19.45 -0.51
CA ASP A 5 8.07 -20.17 -1.65
C ASP A 5 6.58 -19.79 -1.82
N LYS A 6 5.87 -19.60 -0.71
CA LYS A 6 4.45 -19.20 -0.73
C LYS A 6 4.27 -17.81 -1.33
N ILE A 7 5.06 -16.81 -0.89
CA ILE A 7 4.93 -15.46 -1.44
C ILE A 7 5.39 -15.40 -2.89
N VAL A 8 6.47 -16.08 -3.27
CA VAL A 8 6.92 -16.16 -4.67
C VAL A 8 5.86 -16.82 -5.56
N SER A 9 5.23 -17.90 -5.09
CA SER A 9 4.13 -18.55 -5.80
C SER A 9 2.93 -17.62 -5.92
N PHE A 10 2.58 -16.89 -4.86
CA PHE A 10 1.51 -15.90 -4.87
C PHE A 10 1.78 -14.77 -5.86
N LEU A 11 3.00 -14.25 -5.91
CA LEU A 11 3.36 -13.20 -6.87
C LEU A 11 3.22 -13.68 -8.33
N LYS A 12 3.51 -14.95 -8.61
CA LYS A 12 3.32 -15.52 -9.95
C LYS A 12 1.85 -15.74 -10.30
N VAL A 13 1.12 -16.37 -9.37
CA VAL A 13 -0.29 -16.72 -9.50
C VAL A 13 -0.98 -16.45 -8.17
N PRO A 14 -1.54 -15.25 -7.97
CA PRO A 14 -2.27 -14.92 -6.74
C PRO A 14 -3.40 -15.91 -6.46
N TYR A 15 -3.53 -16.27 -5.21
CA TYR A 15 -4.55 -17.19 -4.72
C TYR A 15 -5.13 -16.69 -3.38
N LYS A 16 -6.33 -17.12 -3.08
CA LYS A 16 -7.01 -16.84 -1.82
C LYS A 16 -7.12 -18.16 -1.04
N ALA A 17 -6.78 -18.12 0.25
CA ALA A 17 -6.99 -19.25 1.14
C ALA A 17 -8.50 -19.52 1.30
N GLU A 18 -8.88 -20.81 1.31
CA GLU A 18 -10.27 -21.22 1.58
C GLU A 18 -10.72 -20.78 2.98
N LYS A 19 -9.80 -20.86 3.96
CA LYS A 19 -10.00 -20.39 5.33
C LYS A 19 -8.78 -19.61 5.78
N TYR A 20 -9.03 -18.41 6.31
CA TYR A 20 -7.97 -17.59 6.90
C TYR A 20 -7.39 -18.27 8.14
N THR A 21 -6.10 -18.22 8.29
CA THR A 21 -5.36 -18.71 9.46
C THR A 21 -4.47 -17.58 9.99
N ASP A 22 -4.28 -17.56 11.29
CA ASP A 22 -3.35 -16.62 11.89
C ASP A 22 -1.95 -16.79 11.30
N ILE A 23 -1.29 -15.68 11.02
CA ILE A 23 0.08 -15.70 10.58
C ILE A 23 1.00 -16.06 11.76
N LYS A 24 1.91 -17.00 11.56
CA LYS A 24 2.89 -17.35 12.62
C LYS A 24 3.88 -16.20 12.78
N LEU A 25 4.25 -15.88 14.00
CA LEU A 25 5.16 -14.76 14.31
C LEU A 25 6.46 -14.81 13.48
N LYS A 26 7.04 -16.00 13.28
CA LYS A 26 8.24 -16.18 12.45
C LYS A 26 8.01 -15.82 10.97
N ASP A 27 6.82 -16.12 10.45
CA ASP A 27 6.48 -15.86 9.04
C ASP A 27 6.18 -14.36 8.87
N PHE A 28 5.50 -13.75 9.85
CA PHE A 28 5.28 -12.31 9.93
C PHE A 28 6.61 -11.53 9.98
N ALA A 29 7.50 -11.89 10.91
CA ALA A 29 8.81 -11.27 11.04
C ALA A 29 9.67 -11.43 9.78
N LEU A 30 9.63 -12.60 9.15
CA LEU A 30 10.34 -12.85 7.90
C LEU A 30 9.80 -11.98 6.75
N LEU A 31 8.48 -11.88 6.60
CA LEU A 31 7.86 -11.03 5.57
C LEU A 31 8.21 -9.56 5.82
N LEU A 32 8.14 -9.09 7.07
CA LEU A 32 8.49 -7.73 7.44
C LEU A 32 9.97 -7.44 7.12
N PHE A 33 10.87 -8.34 7.53
CA PHE A 33 12.30 -8.21 7.24
C PHE A 33 12.59 -8.17 5.73
N LEU A 34 11.99 -9.06 4.94
CA LEU A 34 12.18 -9.08 3.49
C LEU A 34 11.61 -7.82 2.82
N THR A 35 10.48 -7.31 3.31
CA THR A 35 9.90 -6.06 2.81
C THR A 35 10.83 -4.88 3.08
N LEU A 36 11.32 -4.75 4.31
CA LEU A 36 12.27 -3.70 4.68
C LEU A 36 13.60 -3.83 3.93
N LEU A 37 14.10 -5.07 3.75
CA LEU A 37 15.34 -5.33 3.02
C LEU A 37 15.27 -4.91 1.54
N ILE A 38 14.07 -4.85 0.97
CA ILE A 38 13.87 -4.36 -0.41
C ILE A 38 13.64 -2.85 -0.40
N VAL A 39 12.73 -2.37 0.45
CA VAL A 39 12.23 -0.98 0.39
C VAL A 39 13.25 0.02 0.94
N VAL A 40 13.96 -0.31 2.03
CA VAL A 40 14.92 0.64 2.63
C VAL A 40 16.13 0.88 1.71
N PRO A 41 16.83 -0.15 1.18
CA PRO A 41 17.90 0.09 0.21
C PRO A 41 17.40 0.78 -1.07
N TYR A 42 16.18 0.47 -1.50
CA TYR A 42 15.58 1.13 -2.65
C TYR A 42 15.39 2.65 -2.40
N ALA A 43 14.86 3.03 -1.24
CA ALA A 43 14.74 4.45 -0.86
C ALA A 43 16.09 5.16 -0.81
N LEU A 44 17.12 4.52 -0.25
CA LEU A 44 18.49 5.07 -0.21
C LEU A 44 19.09 5.23 -1.63
N ILE A 45 18.78 4.32 -2.55
CA ILE A 45 19.22 4.44 -3.95
C ILE A 45 18.51 5.62 -4.63
N LEU A 46 17.23 5.84 -4.36
CA LEU A 46 16.48 6.99 -4.90
C LEU A 46 17.04 8.31 -4.38
N ASP A 47 17.33 8.40 -3.09
CA ASP A 47 17.97 9.54 -2.45
C ASP A 47 19.32 9.83 -3.11
N TRP A 48 20.21 8.82 -3.19
CA TRP A 48 21.49 8.94 -3.86
C TRP A 48 21.39 9.33 -5.35
N ALA A 49 20.31 8.96 -6.03
CA ALA A 49 20.03 9.31 -7.43
C ALA A 49 19.47 10.74 -7.58
N GLY A 50 19.38 11.53 -6.51
CA GLY A 50 18.91 12.91 -6.53
C GLY A 50 17.39 13.04 -6.53
N MET A 51 16.66 12.01 -6.09
CA MET A 51 15.19 12.07 -5.96
C MET A 51 14.76 12.80 -4.68
N ASP A 52 15.69 13.10 -3.77
CA ASP A 52 15.54 13.97 -2.61
C ASP A 52 15.22 15.44 -2.97
N GLN A 53 15.42 15.83 -4.25
CA GLN A 53 14.98 17.13 -4.76
C GLN A 53 13.45 17.33 -4.71
N PHE A 54 12.66 16.26 -4.59
CA PHE A 54 11.22 16.35 -4.46
C PHE A 54 10.85 16.39 -2.98
N ASP A 55 10.32 17.55 -2.56
CA ASP A 55 9.86 17.76 -1.19
C ASP A 55 8.85 16.66 -0.76
N HIS A 56 9.02 16.15 0.43
CA HIS A 56 8.18 15.07 0.93
C HIS A 56 7.35 15.54 2.12
N LYS A 57 6.04 15.63 1.94
CA LYS A 57 5.07 16.11 2.93
C LYS A 57 5.20 15.46 4.32
N MET A 58 5.65 14.19 4.36
CA MET A 58 5.88 13.50 5.63
C MET A 58 6.99 14.18 6.45
N LEU A 59 8.04 14.69 5.80
CA LEU A 59 9.14 15.38 6.47
C LEU A 59 8.68 16.72 7.04
N GLU A 60 7.92 17.51 6.26
CA GLU A 60 7.31 18.76 6.72
C GLU A 60 6.42 18.52 7.96
N LEU A 61 5.57 17.50 7.91
CA LEU A 61 4.68 17.17 9.03
C LEU A 61 5.45 16.65 10.27
N LEU A 62 6.58 15.97 10.09
CA LEU A 62 7.45 15.54 11.20
C LEU A 62 8.05 16.74 11.95
N GLU A 63 8.41 17.82 11.23
CA GLU A 63 8.88 19.07 11.83
C GLU A 63 7.79 19.75 12.65
N GLU A 64 6.54 19.77 12.16
CA GLU A 64 5.43 20.38 12.87
C GLU A 64 5.02 19.61 14.13
N ASN A 65 4.76 18.30 13.99
CA ASN A 65 4.33 17.46 15.12
C ASN A 65 4.61 15.96 14.89
N LYS A 66 5.83 15.54 15.20
CA LYS A 66 6.31 14.17 15.00
C LYS A 66 5.46 13.09 15.68
N TRP A 67 4.87 13.36 16.85
CA TRP A 67 4.03 12.39 17.55
C TRP A 67 2.66 12.23 16.91
N LEU A 68 2.08 13.32 16.41
CA LEU A 68 0.83 13.25 15.65
C LEU A 68 1.04 12.44 14.36
N VAL A 69 2.13 12.69 13.65
CA VAL A 69 2.50 11.91 12.45
C VAL A 69 2.65 10.43 12.78
N ALA A 70 3.32 10.09 13.89
CA ALA A 70 3.44 8.70 14.32
C ALA A 70 2.08 8.04 14.53
N VAL A 71 1.17 8.69 15.25
CA VAL A 71 -0.18 8.15 15.51
C VAL A 71 -0.96 7.99 14.21
N LEU A 72 -0.92 8.99 13.33
CA LEU A 72 -1.63 8.95 12.05
C LEU A 72 -1.08 7.86 11.14
N ALA A 73 0.23 7.79 10.97
CA ALA A 73 0.86 6.84 10.05
C ALA A 73 0.85 5.39 10.56
N ILE A 74 0.98 5.16 11.87
CA ILE A 74 1.07 3.81 12.44
C ILE A 74 -0.32 3.19 12.65
N PHE A 75 -1.32 4.00 13.01
CA PHE A 75 -2.63 3.48 13.38
C PHE A 75 -3.72 3.89 12.39
N LEU A 76 -3.88 5.18 12.12
CA LEU A 76 -5.01 5.67 11.34
C LEU A 76 -4.88 5.32 9.84
N ALA A 77 -3.70 5.53 9.25
CA ALA A 77 -3.48 5.23 7.84
C ALA A 77 -3.75 3.74 7.51
N PRO A 78 -3.20 2.74 8.24
CA PRO A 78 -3.52 1.34 7.99
C PRO A 78 -5.00 1.01 8.15
N LEU A 79 -5.69 1.62 9.13
CA LEU A 79 -7.12 1.40 9.37
C LEU A 79 -7.99 1.92 8.22
N LEU A 80 -7.56 2.96 7.51
CA LEU A 80 -8.28 3.53 6.36
C LEU A 80 -7.84 2.88 5.04
N GLU A 81 -6.54 2.76 4.83
CA GLU A 81 -5.97 2.31 3.56
C GLU A 81 -6.24 0.83 3.28
N GLU A 82 -6.09 -0.04 4.29
CA GLU A 82 -6.31 -1.46 4.08
C GLU A 82 -7.76 -1.79 3.64
N PRO A 83 -8.82 -1.25 4.26
CA PRO A 83 -10.17 -1.42 3.73
C PRO A 83 -10.35 -0.87 2.32
N ILE A 84 -9.78 0.27 2.00
CA ILE A 84 -9.92 0.88 0.67
C ILE A 84 -9.28 0.01 -0.40
N PHE A 85 -8.02 -0.42 -0.18
CA PHE A 85 -7.22 -1.11 -1.19
C PHE A 85 -7.28 -2.64 -1.12
N ARG A 86 -7.77 -3.27 -0.04
CA ARG A 86 -7.74 -4.74 0.13
C ARG A 86 -9.10 -5.37 0.40
N LEU A 87 -10.14 -4.60 0.75
CA LEU A 87 -11.44 -5.21 1.03
C LEU A 87 -12.02 -5.85 -0.23
N HIS A 88 -11.94 -5.16 -1.36
CA HIS A 88 -12.45 -5.61 -2.65
C HIS A 88 -11.72 -6.85 -3.25
N LEU A 89 -10.55 -7.24 -2.71
CA LEU A 89 -9.82 -8.44 -3.17
C LEU A 89 -10.61 -9.74 -2.95
N ASP A 90 -11.65 -9.73 -2.11
CA ASP A 90 -12.54 -10.89 -1.95
C ASP A 90 -13.58 -11.02 -3.07
N LEU A 91 -13.64 -10.04 -3.98
CA LEU A 91 -14.57 -9.97 -5.11
C LEU A 91 -16.06 -10.03 -4.69
N LYS A 92 -16.37 -9.47 -3.52
CA LYS A 92 -17.77 -9.29 -3.09
C LYS A 92 -18.24 -7.88 -3.43
N LYS A 93 -19.46 -7.77 -3.95
CA LYS A 93 -20.05 -6.49 -4.34
C LYS A 93 -20.12 -5.49 -3.16
N SER A 94 -20.45 -5.98 -1.95
CA SER A 94 -20.45 -5.17 -0.74
C SER A 94 -19.08 -4.64 -0.38
N SER A 95 -18.02 -5.46 -0.50
CA SER A 95 -16.65 -5.08 -0.22
C SER A 95 -16.14 -4.01 -1.19
N ILE A 96 -16.50 -4.12 -2.46
CA ILE A 96 -16.19 -3.12 -3.49
C ILE A 96 -16.93 -1.81 -3.20
N GLY A 97 -18.22 -1.88 -2.82
CA GLY A 97 -19.03 -0.72 -2.45
C GLY A 97 -18.47 0.03 -1.23
N TRP A 98 -18.00 -0.70 -0.21
CA TRP A 98 -17.30 -0.08 0.94
C TRP A 98 -15.98 0.57 0.52
N GLY A 99 -15.19 -0.07 -0.33
CA GLY A 99 -13.96 0.53 -0.87
C GLY A 99 -14.22 1.85 -1.61
N LEU A 100 -15.28 1.90 -2.44
CA LEU A 100 -15.72 3.13 -3.11
C LEU A 100 -16.13 4.22 -2.10
N GLY A 101 -16.95 3.88 -1.11
CA GLY A 101 -17.40 4.85 -0.11
C GLY A 101 -16.25 5.42 0.73
N LEU A 102 -15.37 4.54 1.24
CA LEU A 102 -14.22 4.95 2.05
C LEU A 102 -13.18 5.75 1.26
N SER A 103 -13.01 5.48 -0.03
CA SER A 103 -12.05 6.21 -0.87
C SER A 103 -12.39 7.69 -1.06
N LEU A 104 -13.63 8.12 -0.76
CA LEU A 104 -13.98 9.55 -0.70
C LEU A 104 -13.15 10.32 0.32
N LEU A 105 -12.68 9.66 1.39
CA LEU A 105 -11.83 10.25 2.40
C LEU A 105 -10.39 10.53 1.91
N MET A 106 -10.02 9.99 0.75
CA MET A 106 -8.69 10.17 0.15
C MET A 106 -8.64 11.30 -0.90
N ILE A 107 -9.74 12.02 -1.10
CA ILE A 107 -9.75 13.14 -2.04
C ILE A 107 -8.83 14.25 -1.49
N SER A 108 -7.86 14.65 -2.32
CA SER A 108 -6.88 15.68 -2.02
C SER A 108 -6.62 16.54 -3.27
N GLU A 109 -5.69 17.47 -3.19
CA GLU A 109 -5.24 18.24 -4.34
C GLU A 109 -4.75 17.36 -5.49
N VAL A 110 -4.10 16.24 -5.15
CA VAL A 110 -3.68 15.19 -6.10
C VAL A 110 -4.83 14.19 -6.29
N TRP A 111 -5.85 14.58 -7.02
CA TRP A 111 -7.12 13.84 -7.17
C TRP A 111 -7.07 12.66 -8.15
N TYR A 112 -6.17 12.66 -9.13
CA TYR A 112 -6.15 11.67 -10.22
C TYR A 112 -5.90 10.21 -9.76
N PRO A 113 -5.10 9.89 -8.71
CA PRO A 113 -5.00 8.51 -8.24
C PRO A 113 -6.33 8.00 -7.68
N VAL A 114 -7.10 8.87 -7.01
CA VAL A 114 -8.43 8.53 -6.50
C VAL A 114 -9.41 8.32 -7.66
N ALA A 115 -9.36 9.15 -8.69
CA ALA A 115 -10.19 8.97 -9.88
C ALA A 115 -9.89 7.64 -10.60
N LEU A 116 -8.62 7.26 -10.73
CA LEU A 116 -8.23 5.96 -11.28
C LEU A 116 -8.72 4.79 -10.39
N LEU A 117 -8.64 4.93 -9.08
CA LEU A 117 -9.17 3.97 -8.13
C LEU A 117 -10.69 3.80 -8.32
N TRP A 118 -11.44 4.89 -8.52
CA TRP A 118 -12.89 4.83 -8.77
C TRP A 118 -13.21 4.12 -10.09
N VAL A 119 -12.51 4.44 -11.17
CA VAL A 119 -12.68 3.74 -12.45
C VAL A 119 -12.47 2.23 -12.27
N TYR A 120 -11.41 1.85 -11.57
CA TYR A 120 -11.11 0.45 -11.27
C TYR A 120 -12.18 -0.21 -10.39
N LEU A 121 -12.58 0.41 -9.29
CA LEU A 121 -13.59 -0.16 -8.38
C LEU A 121 -14.99 -0.24 -9.04
N ILE A 122 -15.38 0.77 -9.84
CA ILE A 122 -16.61 0.73 -10.62
C ILE A 122 -16.58 -0.41 -11.65
N PHE A 123 -15.45 -0.57 -12.37
CA PHE A 123 -15.25 -1.70 -13.26
C PHE A 123 -15.45 -3.04 -12.54
N LEU A 124 -14.82 -3.22 -11.37
CA LEU A 124 -14.98 -4.43 -10.56
C LEU A 124 -16.44 -4.62 -10.12
N TYR A 125 -17.10 -3.55 -9.65
CA TYR A 125 -18.47 -3.59 -9.18
C TYR A 125 -19.43 -4.07 -10.28
N ILE A 126 -19.26 -3.58 -11.51
CA ILE A 126 -20.06 -3.97 -12.67
C ILE A 126 -19.78 -5.44 -13.03
N ARG A 127 -18.50 -5.84 -13.14
CA ARG A 127 -18.11 -7.20 -13.53
C ARG A 127 -18.60 -8.25 -12.55
N VAL A 128 -18.37 -8.01 -11.25
CA VAL A 128 -18.83 -8.91 -10.18
C VAL A 128 -20.38 -8.94 -10.12
N GLY A 129 -21.05 -7.78 -10.33
CA GLY A 129 -22.49 -7.70 -10.41
C GLY A 129 -23.12 -8.50 -11.56
N GLN A 130 -22.35 -8.72 -12.64
CA GLN A 130 -22.74 -9.55 -13.78
C GLN A 130 -22.38 -11.05 -13.59
N GLY A 131 -21.86 -11.44 -12.42
CA GLY A 131 -21.36 -12.80 -12.17
C GLY A 131 -20.06 -13.15 -12.92
N ARG A 132 -19.33 -12.15 -13.40
CA ARG A 132 -18.08 -12.31 -14.17
C ARG A 132 -16.90 -11.83 -13.33
N ASN A 133 -16.32 -12.73 -12.54
CA ASN A 133 -15.16 -12.37 -11.73
C ASN A 133 -13.91 -12.12 -12.62
N PRO A 134 -13.25 -10.98 -12.46
CA PRO A 134 -11.95 -10.72 -13.09
C PRO A 134 -10.88 -11.69 -12.58
N ASP A 135 -9.81 -11.85 -13.37
CA ASP A 135 -8.64 -12.60 -12.92
C ASP A 135 -8.05 -12.00 -11.63
N LEU A 136 -7.81 -12.85 -10.63
CA LEU A 136 -7.30 -12.43 -9.33
C LEU A 136 -5.92 -11.77 -9.44
N LYS A 137 -5.10 -12.19 -10.40
CA LYS A 137 -3.79 -11.55 -10.66
C LYS A 137 -3.96 -10.10 -11.09
N PHE A 138 -4.86 -9.85 -12.05
CA PHE A 138 -5.21 -8.49 -12.44
C PHE A 138 -5.67 -7.66 -11.25
N VAL A 139 -6.57 -8.20 -10.43
CA VAL A 139 -7.14 -7.49 -9.27
C VAL A 139 -6.06 -7.15 -8.23
N VAL A 140 -5.20 -8.09 -7.89
CA VAL A 140 -4.11 -7.89 -6.92
C VAL A 140 -3.10 -6.86 -7.41
N TYR A 141 -2.67 -6.96 -8.65
CA TYR A 141 -1.65 -6.07 -9.20
C TYR A 141 -2.18 -4.65 -9.44
N CYS A 142 -3.42 -4.49 -9.93
CA CYS A 142 -4.05 -3.18 -10.03
C CYS A 142 -4.25 -2.53 -8.66
N SER A 143 -4.72 -3.30 -7.66
CA SER A 143 -4.86 -2.80 -6.29
C SER A 143 -3.53 -2.32 -5.71
N ALA A 144 -2.45 -3.09 -5.88
CA ALA A 144 -1.12 -2.70 -5.41
C ALA A 144 -0.58 -1.46 -6.15
N ALA A 145 -0.82 -1.36 -7.47
CA ALA A 145 -0.41 -0.19 -8.25
C ALA A 145 -1.16 1.07 -7.84
N LEU A 146 -2.49 0.99 -7.63
CA LEU A 146 -3.29 2.11 -7.19
C LEU A 146 -2.95 2.54 -5.75
N PHE A 147 -2.66 1.57 -4.87
CA PHE A 147 -2.12 1.85 -3.54
C PHE A 147 -0.77 2.59 -3.62
N ALA A 148 0.11 2.19 -4.52
CA ALA A 148 1.36 2.89 -4.74
C ALA A 148 1.12 4.32 -5.27
N MET A 149 0.26 4.47 -6.26
CA MET A 149 0.00 5.77 -6.90
C MET A 149 -0.62 6.79 -5.93
N ILE A 150 -1.45 6.37 -4.95
CA ILE A 150 -2.02 7.32 -3.99
C ILE A 150 -0.92 8.01 -3.16
N HIS A 151 0.25 7.38 -2.98
CA HIS A 151 1.37 7.96 -2.26
C HIS A 151 2.05 9.12 -2.99
N MET A 152 1.68 9.39 -4.25
CA MET A 152 2.10 10.62 -4.92
C MET A 152 1.61 11.89 -4.23
N VAL A 153 0.56 11.80 -3.40
CA VAL A 153 0.11 12.91 -2.53
C VAL A 153 1.18 13.33 -1.51
N ASN A 154 2.16 12.47 -1.25
CA ASN A 154 3.26 12.77 -0.33
C ASN A 154 4.35 13.66 -0.96
N PHE A 155 4.35 13.84 -2.28
CA PHE A 155 5.31 14.70 -2.97
C PHE A 155 4.69 16.07 -3.23
N THR A 156 5.19 17.11 -2.53
CA THR A 156 4.73 18.48 -2.69
C THR A 156 5.45 19.15 -3.86
N GLY A 157 4.76 20.00 -4.62
CA GLY A 157 5.37 20.72 -5.73
C GLY A 157 5.83 19.87 -6.93
N PHE A 158 5.42 18.60 -7.01
CA PHE A 158 5.82 17.71 -8.10
C PHE A 158 5.20 18.14 -9.44
N ASP A 159 6.06 18.53 -10.40
CA ASP A 159 5.62 18.89 -11.75
C ASP A 159 5.39 17.64 -12.61
N TYR A 160 4.13 17.27 -12.74
CA TYR A 160 3.73 16.11 -13.56
C TYR A 160 3.96 16.32 -15.06
N GLY A 161 4.03 17.56 -15.54
CA GLY A 161 4.31 17.87 -16.95
C GLY A 161 5.75 17.50 -17.33
N GLU A 162 6.67 17.72 -16.40
CA GLU A 162 8.10 17.46 -16.61
C GLU A 162 8.51 16.06 -16.15
N TYR A 163 8.01 15.59 -14.98
CA TYR A 163 8.56 14.41 -14.29
C TYR A 163 7.61 13.21 -14.24
N PHE A 164 6.50 13.19 -15.02
CA PHE A 164 5.52 12.08 -14.95
C PHE A 164 6.14 10.69 -15.12
N TYR A 165 7.22 10.56 -15.87
CA TYR A 165 7.92 9.28 -16.12
C TYR A 165 8.63 8.74 -14.87
N LEU A 166 8.87 9.59 -13.86
CA LEU A 166 9.46 9.19 -12.58
C LEU A 166 8.42 8.61 -11.60
N VAL A 167 7.12 8.84 -11.81
CA VAL A 167 6.07 8.35 -10.92
C VAL A 167 6.18 6.86 -10.61
N PRO A 168 6.33 5.94 -11.59
CA PRO A 168 6.48 4.53 -11.28
C PRO A 168 7.71 4.23 -10.42
N LEU A 169 8.78 4.99 -10.60
CA LEU A 169 10.01 4.85 -9.82
C LEU A 169 9.79 5.34 -8.38
N LEU A 170 9.23 6.53 -8.18
CA LEU A 170 9.01 7.10 -6.85
C LEU A 170 8.11 6.25 -5.95
N VAL A 171 7.14 5.55 -6.53
CA VAL A 171 6.17 4.74 -5.76
C VAL A 171 6.41 3.23 -5.82
N ALA A 172 7.51 2.76 -6.41
CA ALA A 172 7.76 1.31 -6.54
C ALA A 172 7.92 0.60 -5.20
N GLY A 173 8.46 1.27 -4.18
CA GLY A 173 8.53 0.74 -2.82
C GLY A 173 7.14 0.42 -2.27
N GLN A 174 6.19 1.35 -2.41
CA GLN A 174 4.79 1.18 -1.99
C GLN A 174 4.08 0.09 -2.79
N PHE A 175 4.44 -0.09 -4.07
CA PHE A 175 3.93 -1.19 -4.87
C PHE A 175 4.33 -2.56 -4.30
N VAL A 176 5.61 -2.72 -3.90
CA VAL A 176 6.10 -3.95 -3.26
C VAL A 176 5.36 -4.20 -1.94
N VAL A 177 5.22 -3.19 -1.08
CA VAL A 177 4.42 -3.27 0.15
C VAL A 177 2.98 -3.67 -0.17
N GLY A 178 2.38 -3.06 -1.19
CA GLY A 178 1.03 -3.35 -1.66
C GLY A 178 0.81 -4.82 -2.04
N LEU A 179 1.79 -5.46 -2.68
CA LEU A 179 1.74 -6.88 -3.03
C LEU A 179 1.84 -7.78 -1.78
N VAL A 180 2.72 -7.45 -0.83
CA VAL A 180 2.86 -8.19 0.44
C VAL A 180 1.57 -8.10 1.26
N LEU A 181 0.99 -6.91 1.39
CA LEU A 181 -0.28 -6.68 2.08
C LEU A 181 -1.44 -7.42 1.41
N SER A 182 -1.46 -7.51 0.08
CA SER A 182 -2.44 -8.30 -0.67
C SER A 182 -2.30 -9.79 -0.39
N TYR A 183 -1.07 -10.32 -0.29
CA TYR A 183 -0.81 -11.69 0.13
C TYR A 183 -1.34 -11.95 1.55
N ILE A 184 -1.03 -11.07 2.50
CA ILE A 184 -1.48 -11.23 3.89
C ILE A 184 -3.01 -11.16 3.96
N ARG A 185 -3.63 -10.19 3.28
CA ARG A 185 -5.09 -10.05 3.22
C ARG A 185 -5.79 -11.30 2.69
N LEU A 186 -5.30 -11.86 1.60
CA LEU A 186 -5.93 -13.01 0.95
C LEU A 186 -5.68 -14.35 1.65
N ASN A 187 -4.63 -14.45 2.47
CA ASN A 187 -4.27 -15.70 3.13
C ASN A 187 -4.46 -15.69 4.66
N HIS A 188 -4.37 -14.52 5.30
CA HIS A 188 -4.45 -14.37 6.75
C HIS A 188 -5.59 -13.44 7.21
N GLY A 189 -6.19 -12.67 6.30
CA GLY A 189 -7.33 -11.80 6.58
C GLY A 189 -6.97 -10.33 6.80
N MET A 190 -8.02 -9.50 6.95
CA MET A 190 -7.89 -8.04 7.00
C MET A 190 -7.13 -7.57 8.24
N LEU A 191 -7.42 -8.13 9.40
CA LEU A 191 -6.77 -7.73 10.65
C LEU A 191 -5.25 -7.87 10.58
N TRP A 192 -4.76 -8.98 10.03
CA TRP A 192 -3.33 -9.19 9.87
C TRP A 192 -2.70 -8.26 8.84
N ALA A 193 -3.42 -7.86 7.80
CA ALA A 193 -2.94 -6.83 6.86
C ALA A 193 -2.80 -5.47 7.55
N ILE A 194 -3.80 -5.04 8.33
CA ILE A 194 -3.76 -3.80 9.11
C ILE A 194 -2.60 -3.81 10.11
N ILE A 195 -2.46 -4.91 10.88
CA ILE A 195 -1.37 -5.03 11.88
C ILE A 195 0.00 -4.99 11.18
N PHE A 196 0.16 -5.73 10.07
CA PHE A 196 1.43 -5.74 9.34
C PHE A 196 1.78 -4.35 8.80
N HIS A 197 0.81 -3.65 8.21
CA HIS A 197 1.00 -2.30 7.69
C HIS A 197 1.39 -1.33 8.82
N GLY A 198 0.69 -1.35 9.96
CA GLY A 198 1.01 -0.52 11.11
C GLY A 198 2.41 -0.79 11.68
N VAL A 199 2.79 -2.07 11.80
CA VAL A 199 4.14 -2.44 12.26
C VAL A 199 5.21 -2.02 11.24
N TYR A 200 4.95 -2.20 9.93
CA TYR A 200 5.84 -1.73 8.87
C TYR A 200 6.04 -0.21 8.95
N ASN A 201 4.97 0.56 9.07
CA ASN A 201 5.06 2.02 9.23
C ASN A 201 5.81 2.41 10.51
N ALA A 202 5.57 1.70 11.64
CA ALA A 202 6.30 1.94 12.88
C ALA A 202 7.81 1.75 12.73
N MET A 203 8.25 0.72 11.99
CA MET A 203 9.67 0.46 11.74
C MET A 203 10.36 1.56 10.92
N LEU A 204 9.62 2.35 10.17
CA LEU A 204 10.14 3.49 9.40
C LEU A 204 10.00 4.81 10.17
N ILE A 205 8.84 5.07 10.76
CA ILE A 205 8.50 6.36 11.39
C ILE A 205 9.20 6.54 12.75
N ILE A 206 9.29 5.47 13.57
CA ILE A 206 9.92 5.59 14.88
C ILE A 206 11.40 5.98 14.77
N PRO A 207 12.23 5.33 13.93
CA PRO A 207 13.59 5.80 13.70
C PRO A 207 13.64 7.25 13.16
N ALA A 208 12.76 7.61 12.21
CA ALA A 208 12.71 8.95 11.68
C ALA A 208 12.48 10.02 12.76
N ILE A 209 11.59 9.77 13.73
CA ILE A 209 11.33 10.68 14.86
C ILE A 209 12.57 10.98 15.69
N TYR A 210 13.46 9.99 15.86
CA TYR A 210 14.63 10.10 16.73
C TYR A 210 15.93 10.50 16.02
N PHE A 211 16.05 10.18 14.73
CA PHE A 211 17.28 10.36 13.98
C PHE A 211 17.19 11.42 12.87
N TYR A 212 15.97 11.88 12.53
CA TYR A 212 15.81 12.99 11.61
C TYR A 212 16.12 14.30 12.36
N GLU A 213 17.21 14.95 11.97
CA GLU A 213 17.57 16.33 12.33
C GLU A 213 17.23 17.20 11.12
N PRO A 214 16.35 18.23 11.28
CA PRO A 214 15.97 19.13 10.20
C PRO A 214 17.13 20.02 9.73
#